data_f3a9821bddea6084eecb70b157fe0e12
#
_entry.id   f3a9821bddea6084eecb70b157fe0e12
#
_cell.length_a   1.000
_cell.length_b   1.000
_cell.length_c   1.000
_cell.angle_alpha   90.00
_cell.angle_beta   90.00
_cell.angle_gamma   90.00
#
_symmetry.space_group_name_H-M   'P 1'
#
loop_
_entity.id
_entity.type
_entity.pdbx_description
1 polymer ?
#
loop_
_entity_poly.entity_id
_entity_poly.type
_entity_poly.pdbx_seq_one_letter_code
_entity_poly.pdbx_strand_id
1 'polypeptide(L)'
;MKRLPVIPTIVVGLAIAIMVALGVWQLQRKAEKEKMIAQYAANITRPEIAFPSDPIDDALLFRKAVGRCRAPLSWRQRSGRDAAGGTGWRQIAQCRSGAAGPGMIVQLGLSPQPGGKPAWNGGTVRGYISHAPDDQPLILSLIGMARPKTLMLVAETPVGGLAANPVPDLSSVPNNHLAYAVQWFLFAGIAGIIYTIAVRRRMASPPPPAPPSS
;
A
#
# COMPACT_ATOMS: atom_id res chain seq x y z
N MET A 1 0.50 -15.92 -53.45
CA MET A 1 1.13 -15.40 -52.21
C MET A 1 0.05 -15.31 -51.13
N LYS A 2 0.15 -16.07 -50.03
CA LYS A 2 -0.81 -15.97 -48.90
C LYS A 2 -0.61 -14.63 -48.22
N ARG A 3 -1.69 -13.84 -48.06
CA ARG A 3 -1.65 -12.54 -47.38
C ARG A 3 -1.61 -12.73 -45.88
N LEU A 4 -0.88 -11.85 -45.18
CA LEU A 4 -0.91 -11.78 -43.71
C LEU A 4 -2.35 -11.61 -43.23
N PRO A 5 -2.76 -12.29 -42.12
CA PRO A 5 -4.10 -12.12 -41.53
C PRO A 5 -4.18 -10.78 -40.81
N VAL A 6 -4.65 -9.74 -41.49
CA VAL A 6 -4.61 -8.35 -40.97
C VAL A 6 -5.29 -8.19 -39.63
N ILE A 7 -6.52 -8.70 -39.45
CA ILE A 7 -7.27 -8.57 -38.21
C ILE A 7 -6.55 -9.24 -37.01
N PRO A 8 -6.14 -10.54 -37.08
CA PRO A 8 -5.36 -11.13 -36.01
C PRO A 8 -4.04 -10.42 -35.72
N THR A 9 -3.37 -9.88 -36.75
CA THR A 9 -2.12 -9.12 -36.56
C THR A 9 -2.36 -7.86 -35.76
N ILE A 10 -3.42 -7.09 -36.07
CA ILE A 10 -3.77 -5.88 -35.32
C ILE A 10 -4.13 -6.23 -33.86
N VAL A 11 -4.96 -7.25 -33.66
CA VAL A 11 -5.40 -7.67 -32.30
C VAL A 11 -4.22 -8.10 -31.43
N VAL A 12 -3.34 -8.96 -31.97
CA VAL A 12 -2.17 -9.42 -31.20
C VAL A 12 -1.17 -8.28 -31.04
N GLY A 13 -0.94 -7.44 -32.02
CA GLY A 13 -0.08 -6.27 -31.90
C GLY A 13 -0.56 -5.31 -30.83
N LEU A 14 -1.87 -5.04 -30.77
CA LEU A 14 -2.48 -4.22 -29.72
C LEU A 14 -2.33 -4.85 -28.34
N ALA A 15 -2.59 -6.16 -28.22
CA ALA A 15 -2.44 -6.87 -26.94
C ALA A 15 -0.99 -6.80 -26.43
N ILE A 16 0.00 -7.01 -27.30
CA ILE A 16 1.42 -6.88 -26.96
C ILE A 16 1.74 -5.45 -26.51
N ALA A 17 1.27 -4.45 -27.24
CA ALA A 17 1.50 -3.04 -26.90
C ALA A 17 0.93 -2.69 -25.51
N ILE A 18 -0.28 -3.18 -25.19
CA ILE A 18 -0.91 -3.00 -23.87
C ILE A 18 -0.06 -3.68 -22.77
N MET A 19 0.36 -4.92 -22.97
CA MET A 19 1.19 -5.64 -22.01
C MET A 19 2.53 -4.93 -21.76
N VAL A 20 3.19 -4.45 -22.80
CA VAL A 20 4.43 -3.66 -22.68
C VAL A 20 4.17 -2.37 -21.92
N ALA A 21 3.10 -1.64 -22.24
CA ALA A 21 2.72 -0.41 -21.54
C ALA A 21 2.46 -0.67 -20.03
N LEU A 22 1.78 -1.76 -19.68
CA LEU A 22 1.57 -2.18 -18.30
C LEU A 22 2.88 -2.54 -17.59
N GLY A 23 3.81 -3.22 -18.29
CA GLY A 23 5.14 -3.51 -17.75
C GLY A 23 5.92 -2.23 -17.43
N VAL A 24 5.95 -1.26 -18.35
CA VAL A 24 6.59 0.05 -18.13
C VAL A 24 5.93 0.82 -16.98
N TRP A 25 4.60 0.84 -16.93
CA TRP A 25 3.87 1.46 -15.83
C TRP A 25 4.23 0.85 -14.47
N GLN A 26 4.38 -0.48 -14.38
CA GLN A 26 4.81 -1.16 -13.16
C GLN A 26 6.23 -0.72 -12.74
N LEU A 27 7.15 -0.53 -13.68
CA LEU A 27 8.50 -0.02 -13.35
C LEU A 27 8.46 1.42 -12.82
N GLN A 28 7.61 2.27 -13.37
CA GLN A 28 7.41 3.63 -12.87
C GLN A 28 6.87 3.61 -11.44
N ARG A 29 5.85 2.77 -11.17
CA ARG A 29 5.29 2.60 -9.83
C ARG A 29 6.31 2.05 -8.83
N LYS A 30 7.19 1.13 -9.27
CA LYS A 30 8.31 0.66 -8.46
C LYS A 30 9.21 1.82 -8.03
N ALA A 31 9.63 2.65 -8.99
CA ALA A 31 10.52 3.77 -8.71
C ALA A 31 9.88 4.82 -7.76
N GLU A 32 8.59 5.11 -7.91
CA GLU A 32 7.84 5.97 -6.98
C GLU A 32 7.82 5.37 -5.56
N LYS A 33 7.53 4.07 -5.45
CA LYS A 33 7.48 3.36 -4.17
C LYS A 33 8.84 3.33 -3.48
N GLU A 34 9.92 3.11 -4.23
CA GLU A 34 11.28 3.12 -3.69
C GLU A 34 11.68 4.48 -3.13
N LYS A 35 11.29 5.58 -3.81
CA LYS A 35 11.48 6.94 -3.30
C LYS A 35 10.74 7.16 -1.97
N MET A 36 9.48 6.71 -1.88
CA MET A 36 8.70 6.79 -0.64
C MET A 36 9.35 6.00 0.50
N ILE A 37 9.78 4.75 0.23
CA ILE A 37 10.45 3.90 1.24
C ILE A 37 11.76 4.54 1.69
N ALA A 38 12.55 5.11 0.78
CA ALA A 38 13.78 5.82 1.13
C ALA A 38 13.50 7.05 2.01
N GLN A 39 12.42 7.79 1.73
CA GLN A 39 11.98 8.91 2.58
C GLN A 39 11.58 8.42 3.97
N TYR A 40 10.83 7.34 4.08
CA TYR A 40 10.42 6.75 5.36
C TYR A 40 11.63 6.26 6.17
N ALA A 41 12.60 5.62 5.50
CA ALA A 41 13.86 5.22 6.12
C ALA A 41 14.62 6.43 6.69
N ALA A 42 14.71 7.50 5.94
CA ALA A 42 15.32 8.75 6.40
C ALA A 42 14.53 9.36 7.59
N ASN A 43 13.21 9.27 7.60
CA ASN A 43 12.36 9.82 8.66
C ASN A 43 12.62 9.14 10.03
N ILE A 44 12.88 7.84 10.05
CA ILE A 44 13.14 7.09 11.29
C ILE A 44 14.37 7.65 12.04
N THR A 45 15.38 8.12 11.31
CA THR A 45 16.66 8.60 11.88
C THR A 45 16.69 10.11 12.12
N ARG A 46 15.72 10.86 11.63
CA ARG A 46 15.65 12.32 11.82
C ARG A 46 15.29 12.70 13.25
N PRO A 47 15.68 13.90 13.73
CA PRO A 47 15.29 14.40 15.05
C PRO A 47 13.78 14.39 15.27
N GLU A 48 13.38 14.17 16.52
CA GLU A 48 11.97 14.21 16.94
C GLU A 48 11.34 15.56 16.64
N ILE A 49 10.07 15.57 16.23
CA ILE A 49 9.28 16.79 15.98
C ILE A 49 8.04 16.82 16.88
N ALA A 50 7.42 17.99 17.02
CA ALA A 50 6.07 18.06 17.55
C ALA A 50 5.10 17.36 16.60
N PHE A 51 4.12 16.61 17.15
CA PHE A 51 3.08 16.01 16.31
C PHE A 51 2.32 17.11 15.56
N PRO A 52 2.13 17.00 14.23
CA PRO A 52 1.59 18.07 13.42
C PRO A 52 0.16 18.45 13.82
N SER A 53 -0.16 19.72 13.75
CA SER A 53 -1.53 20.24 13.96
C SER A 53 -2.46 19.90 12.80
N ASP A 54 -1.93 19.75 11.60
CA ASP A 54 -2.63 19.22 10.42
C ASP A 54 -2.14 17.78 10.12
N PRO A 55 -2.88 16.77 10.59
CA PRO A 55 -2.41 15.39 10.56
C PRO A 55 -2.77 14.67 9.26
N ILE A 56 -2.44 15.24 8.09
CA ILE A 56 -2.71 14.64 6.78
C ILE A 56 -1.48 14.55 5.85
N ASP A 57 -0.30 14.94 6.31
CA ASP A 57 0.93 14.93 5.50
C ASP A 57 1.65 13.57 5.58
N ASP A 58 1.49 12.75 4.54
CA ASP A 58 2.14 11.44 4.41
C ASP A 58 3.68 11.51 4.36
N ALA A 59 4.27 12.70 4.06
CA ALA A 59 5.70 12.88 4.08
C ALA A 59 6.31 12.72 5.48
N LEU A 60 5.49 12.80 6.53
CA LEU A 60 5.90 12.65 7.93
C LEU A 60 5.79 11.21 8.45
N LEU A 61 5.31 10.26 7.67
CA LEU A 61 5.20 8.87 8.11
C LEU A 61 6.55 8.32 8.57
N PHE A 62 6.51 7.47 9.59
CA PHE A 62 7.67 6.85 10.25
C PHE A 62 8.60 7.81 11.00
N ARG A 63 8.30 9.12 11.05
CA ARG A 63 9.09 10.10 11.80
C ARG A 63 8.78 10.01 13.28
N LYS A 64 9.82 10.16 14.12
CA LYS A 64 9.64 10.32 15.57
C LYS A 64 8.94 11.64 15.86
N ALA A 65 7.95 11.58 16.73
CA ALA A 65 7.22 12.76 17.15
C ALA A 65 6.80 12.68 18.61
N VAL A 66 6.60 13.86 19.21
CA VAL A 66 6.05 14.02 20.54
C VAL A 66 4.74 14.80 20.46
N GLY A 67 3.72 14.30 21.16
CA GLY A 67 2.43 14.97 21.26
C GLY A 67 1.91 14.95 22.69
N ARG A 68 1.06 15.91 23.03
CA ARG A 68 0.42 16.00 24.36
C ARG A 68 -1.08 15.77 24.24
N CYS A 69 -1.55 14.69 24.82
CA CYS A 69 -2.96 14.42 25.03
C CYS A 69 -3.40 15.07 26.36
N ARG A 70 -4.31 16.04 26.30
CA ARG A 70 -4.87 16.62 27.55
C ARG A 70 -5.86 15.68 28.23
N ALA A 71 -6.69 15.02 27.42
CA ALA A 71 -7.63 14.02 27.88
C ALA A 71 -8.07 13.14 26.69
N PRO A 72 -8.25 11.83 26.87
CA PRO A 72 -8.87 10.99 25.87
C PRO A 72 -10.38 11.30 25.77
N LEU A 73 -10.85 11.56 24.55
CA LEU A 73 -12.27 11.85 24.26
C LEU A 73 -13.03 10.58 23.89
N SER A 74 -12.40 9.71 23.14
CA SER A 74 -13.00 8.45 22.69
C SER A 74 -11.91 7.39 22.52
N TRP A 75 -12.35 6.13 22.52
CA TRP A 75 -11.51 4.96 22.35
C TRP A 75 -11.98 4.12 21.19
N ARG A 76 -11.01 3.63 20.42
CA ARG A 76 -11.24 2.63 19.38
C ARG A 76 -10.31 1.45 19.58
N GLN A 77 -10.77 0.27 19.20
CA GLN A 77 -9.98 -0.94 19.25
C GLN A 77 -9.90 -1.55 17.86
N ARG A 78 -8.74 -2.07 17.51
CA ARG A 78 -8.49 -2.82 16.28
C ARG A 78 -7.58 -3.99 16.60
N SER A 79 -7.84 -5.13 15.98
CA SER A 79 -6.94 -6.28 16.07
C SER A 79 -5.55 -5.92 15.53
N GLY A 80 -4.52 -6.54 16.08
CA GLY A 80 -3.14 -6.31 15.64
C GLY A 80 -2.16 -7.27 16.32
N ARG A 81 -0.88 -7.07 16.02
CA ARG A 81 0.22 -7.77 16.67
C ARG A 81 1.00 -6.79 17.53
N ASP A 82 1.52 -7.28 18.65
CA ASP A 82 2.44 -6.56 19.52
C ASP A 82 3.90 -6.69 19.04
N ALA A 83 4.83 -6.06 19.75
CA ALA A 83 6.25 -6.10 19.42
C ALA A 83 6.86 -7.50 19.54
N ALA A 84 6.27 -8.40 20.32
CA ALA A 84 6.69 -9.79 20.46
C ALA A 84 6.04 -10.74 19.43
N GLY A 85 5.16 -10.20 18.55
CA GLY A 85 4.41 -10.97 17.57
C GLY A 85 3.11 -11.58 18.08
N GLY A 86 2.76 -11.35 19.36
CA GLY A 86 1.51 -11.78 19.98
C GLY A 86 0.31 -11.04 19.37
N THR A 87 -0.84 -11.71 19.29
CA THR A 87 -2.10 -11.08 18.84
C THR A 87 -2.76 -10.33 19.98
N GLY A 88 -3.34 -9.17 19.67
CA GLY A 88 -4.03 -8.36 20.68
C GLY A 88 -4.89 -7.27 20.04
N TRP A 89 -5.39 -6.39 20.90
CA TRP A 89 -6.27 -5.29 20.53
C TRP A 89 -5.56 -3.96 20.74
N ARG A 90 -5.22 -3.30 19.63
CA ARG A 90 -4.63 -1.96 19.63
C ARG A 90 -5.56 -0.99 20.34
N GLN A 91 -5.06 -0.30 21.35
CA GLN A 91 -5.80 0.71 22.10
C GLN A 91 -5.52 2.08 21.49
N ILE A 92 -6.51 2.63 20.81
CA ILE A 92 -6.39 3.88 20.07
C ILE A 92 -7.30 4.92 20.72
N ALA A 93 -6.70 5.98 21.23
CA ALA A 93 -7.41 7.10 21.83
C ALA A 93 -7.47 8.28 20.88
N GLN A 94 -8.63 8.91 20.80
CA GLN A 94 -8.74 10.27 20.26
C GLN A 94 -8.55 11.25 21.38
N CYS A 95 -7.56 12.10 21.28
CA CYS A 95 -7.12 13.04 22.30
C CYS A 95 -7.59 14.46 22.03
N ARG A 96 -7.92 15.20 23.09
CA ARG A 96 -7.96 16.65 23.03
C ARG A 96 -6.54 17.20 23.12
N SER A 97 -6.05 17.92 22.13
CA SER A 97 -4.71 18.51 22.12
C SER A 97 -4.71 20.01 22.41
N GLY A 98 -5.79 20.72 22.12
CA GLY A 98 -5.96 22.16 22.34
C GLY A 98 -7.35 22.55 22.82
N ALA A 99 -7.63 23.85 22.94
CA ALA A 99 -8.93 24.36 23.41
C ALA A 99 -10.04 24.20 22.36
N ALA A 100 -9.71 24.16 21.06
CA ALA A 100 -10.69 24.26 19.98
C ALA A 100 -10.36 23.42 18.71
N GLY A 101 -9.47 22.42 18.77
CA GLY A 101 -9.05 21.68 17.59
C GLY A 101 -9.38 20.20 17.60
N PRO A 102 -9.46 19.53 16.43
CA PRO A 102 -9.50 18.08 16.35
C PRO A 102 -8.25 17.54 17.03
N GLY A 103 -8.48 16.67 17.99
CA GLY A 103 -7.41 16.15 18.80
C GLY A 103 -6.54 15.17 18.04
N MET A 104 -5.35 14.97 18.57
CA MET A 104 -4.40 13.96 18.13
C MET A 104 -4.97 12.55 18.32
N ILE A 105 -4.74 11.67 17.36
CA ILE A 105 -5.02 10.23 17.49
C ILE A 105 -3.74 9.56 17.99
N VAL A 106 -3.87 8.70 19.00
CA VAL A 106 -2.73 8.02 19.63
C VAL A 106 -3.01 6.54 19.80
N GLN A 107 -2.10 5.69 19.37
CA GLN A 107 -2.10 4.25 19.69
C GLN A 107 -1.15 4.01 20.87
N LEU A 108 -1.69 3.57 21.98
CA LEU A 108 -0.96 3.48 23.25
C LEU A 108 -0.29 2.13 23.52
N GLY A 109 -0.69 1.11 22.80
CA GLY A 109 -0.24 -0.28 22.97
C GLY A 109 -1.36 -1.25 22.67
N LEU A 110 -1.17 -2.52 23.02
CA LEU A 110 -2.13 -3.59 22.77
C LEU A 110 -2.59 -4.24 24.08
N SER A 111 -3.89 -4.50 24.18
CA SER A 111 -4.50 -5.32 25.21
C SER A 111 -4.65 -6.75 24.73
N PRO A 112 -4.42 -7.78 25.54
CA PRO A 112 -4.67 -9.18 25.17
C PRO A 112 -6.16 -9.49 24.99
N GLN A 113 -7.04 -8.73 25.64
CA GLN A 113 -8.49 -8.93 25.60
C GLN A 113 -9.21 -7.72 24.99
N PRO A 114 -10.33 -7.94 24.26
CA PRO A 114 -11.18 -6.85 23.77
C PRO A 114 -11.94 -6.19 24.93
N GLY A 115 -12.39 -4.96 24.74
CA GLY A 115 -13.28 -4.24 25.68
C GLY A 115 -12.60 -3.51 26.83
N GLY A 116 -11.35 -3.83 27.15
CA GLY A 116 -10.60 -3.12 28.21
C GLY A 116 -10.18 -1.73 27.75
N LYS A 117 -10.47 -0.70 28.54
CA LYS A 117 -9.87 0.64 28.37
C LYS A 117 -8.68 0.74 29.31
N PRO A 118 -7.50 1.17 28.85
CA PRO A 118 -6.37 1.38 29.76
C PRO A 118 -6.68 2.52 30.74
N ALA A 119 -6.18 2.40 31.94
CA ALA A 119 -6.26 3.47 32.96
C ALA A 119 -5.28 4.60 32.59
N TRP A 120 -5.67 5.41 31.60
CA TRP A 120 -4.85 6.53 31.12
C TRP A 120 -5.72 7.77 30.92
N ASN A 121 -5.35 8.85 31.56
CA ASN A 121 -6.10 10.11 31.57
C ASN A 121 -5.46 11.20 30.72
N GLY A 122 -4.47 10.83 29.91
CA GLY A 122 -3.70 11.76 29.07
C GLY A 122 -2.26 11.87 29.53
N GLY A 123 -1.50 12.72 28.84
CA GLY A 123 -0.07 12.91 29.09
C GLY A 123 0.70 13.18 27.81
N THR A 124 2.01 13.29 27.94
CA THR A 124 2.93 13.38 26.80
C THR A 124 3.18 11.99 26.26
N VAL A 125 3.03 11.83 24.95
CA VAL A 125 3.31 10.58 24.23
C VAL A 125 4.41 10.84 23.22
N ARG A 126 5.41 9.98 23.21
CA ARG A 126 6.48 9.92 22.21
C ARG A 126 6.36 8.65 21.40
N GLY A 127 6.65 8.73 20.11
CA GLY A 127 6.53 7.58 19.25
C GLY A 127 6.73 7.91 17.79
N TYR A 128 6.16 7.09 16.92
CA TYR A 128 6.30 7.23 15.46
C TYR A 128 4.97 7.63 14.84
N ILE A 129 5.05 8.47 13.80
CA ILE A 129 3.89 8.86 13.00
C ILE A 129 3.51 7.69 12.09
N SER A 130 2.23 7.32 12.09
CA SER A 130 1.62 6.29 11.25
C SER A 130 0.24 6.75 10.79
N HIS A 131 -0.41 5.99 9.91
CA HIS A 131 -1.80 6.23 9.58
C HIS A 131 -2.74 5.70 10.66
N ALA A 132 -3.75 6.47 11.00
CA ALA A 132 -4.88 5.98 11.78
C ALA A 132 -5.65 4.92 10.98
N PRO A 133 -6.27 3.94 11.65
CA PRO A 133 -7.16 3.00 10.99
C PRO A 133 -8.27 3.74 10.23
N ASP A 134 -8.44 3.37 8.99
CA ASP A 134 -9.41 3.95 8.07
C ASP A 134 -10.53 2.94 7.82
N ASP A 135 -11.78 3.38 7.96
CA ASP A 135 -12.97 2.58 7.73
C ASP A 135 -13.58 2.87 6.34
N GLN A 136 -12.85 3.59 5.45
CA GLN A 136 -13.35 3.91 4.11
C GLN A 136 -13.40 2.65 3.23
N PRO A 137 -14.51 2.45 2.49
CA PRO A 137 -14.60 1.37 1.51
C PRO A 137 -13.50 1.49 0.45
N LEU A 138 -12.86 0.37 0.09
CA LEU A 138 -11.81 0.33 -0.91
C LEU A 138 -12.24 0.90 -2.27
N ILE A 139 -13.53 0.79 -2.60
CA ILE A 139 -14.07 1.33 -3.84
C ILE A 139 -13.85 2.85 -3.96
N LEU A 140 -13.88 3.60 -2.86
CA LEU A 140 -13.64 5.04 -2.89
C LEU A 140 -12.22 5.38 -3.32
N SER A 141 -11.24 4.54 -2.96
CA SER A 141 -9.85 4.72 -3.41
C SER A 141 -9.68 4.40 -4.90
N LEU A 142 -10.42 3.42 -5.42
CA LEU A 142 -10.39 3.05 -6.84
C LEU A 142 -10.97 4.14 -7.76
N ILE A 143 -12.01 4.85 -7.30
CA ILE A 143 -12.65 5.93 -8.06
C ILE A 143 -12.09 7.33 -7.74
N GLY A 144 -11.00 7.41 -6.95
CA GLY A 144 -10.34 8.67 -6.62
C GLY A 144 -11.12 9.57 -5.65
N MET A 145 -12.12 9.04 -4.94
CA MET A 145 -12.96 9.77 -3.97
C MET A 145 -12.57 9.49 -2.51
N ALA A 146 -11.48 8.77 -2.27
CA ALA A 146 -11.00 8.51 -0.91
C ALA A 146 -10.54 9.81 -0.24
N ARG A 147 -10.91 9.98 1.02
CA ARG A 147 -10.41 11.08 1.85
C ARG A 147 -8.94 10.83 2.22
N PRO A 148 -8.11 11.88 2.40
CA PRO A 148 -6.77 11.73 2.93
C PRO A 148 -6.80 10.98 4.27
N LYS A 149 -5.81 10.10 4.48
CA LYS A 149 -5.69 9.35 5.71
C LYS A 149 -5.18 10.26 6.82
N THR A 150 -5.82 10.21 7.97
CA THR A 150 -5.38 10.95 9.15
C THR A 150 -4.14 10.28 9.74
N LEU A 151 -3.16 11.07 10.15
CA LEU A 151 -1.99 10.62 10.89
C LEU A 151 -2.35 10.28 12.34
N MET A 152 -1.59 9.35 12.90
CA MET A 152 -1.70 8.87 14.27
C MET A 152 -0.30 8.75 14.87
N LEU A 153 -0.16 9.07 16.15
CA LEU A 153 1.06 8.81 16.90
C LEU A 153 1.01 7.43 17.54
N VAL A 154 1.94 6.55 17.18
CA VAL A 154 2.09 5.21 17.75
C VAL A 154 3.12 5.28 18.86
N ALA A 155 2.70 5.08 20.10
CA ALA A 155 3.56 5.19 21.28
C ALA A 155 4.72 4.18 21.23
N GLU A 156 5.94 4.67 21.43
CA GLU A 156 7.16 3.85 21.55
C GLU A 156 7.17 3.09 22.88
N THR A 157 6.69 3.74 23.95
CA THR A 157 6.54 3.12 25.27
C THR A 157 5.06 2.85 25.53
N PRO A 158 4.67 1.61 25.84
CA PRO A 158 3.28 1.27 26.13
C PRO A 158 2.82 1.92 27.43
N VAL A 159 1.52 2.20 27.53
CA VAL A 159 0.92 2.86 28.68
C VAL A 159 0.01 1.88 29.42
N GLY A 160 -0.02 1.98 30.76
CA GLY A 160 -1.04 1.32 31.59
C GLY A 160 -1.08 -0.21 31.50
N GLY A 161 0.08 -0.87 31.43
CA GLY A 161 0.15 -2.34 31.39
C GLY A 161 -0.19 -2.95 30.02
N LEU A 162 -0.27 -2.15 28.98
CA LEU A 162 -0.45 -2.64 27.61
C LEU A 162 0.84 -3.28 27.08
N ALA A 163 0.73 -4.22 26.15
CA ALA A 163 1.86 -4.73 25.38
C ALA A 163 2.38 -3.65 24.42
N ALA A 164 3.70 -3.68 24.15
CA ALA A 164 4.36 -2.69 23.30
C ALA A 164 3.87 -2.76 21.85
N ASN A 165 3.76 -1.59 21.22
CA ASN A 165 3.53 -1.51 19.78
C ASN A 165 4.75 -2.05 19.02
N PRO A 166 4.57 -2.70 17.87
CA PRO A 166 5.69 -3.07 17.03
C PRO A 166 6.43 -1.82 16.55
N VAL A 167 7.76 -1.93 16.46
CA VAL A 167 8.57 -0.87 15.85
C VAL A 167 8.21 -0.70 14.37
N PRO A 168 8.39 0.50 13.81
CA PRO A 168 8.15 0.73 12.40
C PRO A 168 8.98 -0.23 11.53
N ASP A 169 8.30 -1.01 10.71
CA ASP A 169 8.93 -1.97 9.80
C ASP A 169 8.66 -1.55 8.34
N LEU A 170 9.71 -1.10 7.67
CA LEU A 170 9.66 -0.72 6.27
C LEU A 170 9.47 -1.92 5.33
N SER A 171 9.86 -3.13 5.77
CA SER A 171 9.66 -4.35 4.98
C SER A 171 8.18 -4.70 4.82
N SER A 172 7.34 -4.21 5.72
CA SER A 172 5.88 -4.36 5.65
C SER A 172 5.22 -3.52 4.55
N VAL A 173 5.96 -2.60 3.90
CA VAL A 173 5.46 -1.77 2.80
C VAL A 173 5.54 -2.57 1.49
N PRO A 174 4.40 -3.01 0.91
CA PRO A 174 4.43 -3.87 -0.28
C PRO A 174 5.07 -3.17 -1.47
N ASN A 175 6.03 -3.84 -2.14
CA ASN A 175 6.66 -3.36 -3.37
C ASN A 175 6.85 -4.51 -4.37
N ASN A 176 5.75 -5.11 -4.84
CA ASN A 176 5.76 -6.25 -5.75
C ASN A 176 5.80 -5.83 -7.24
N HIS A 177 5.99 -4.55 -7.52
CA HIS A 177 5.90 -4.00 -8.87
C HIS A 177 6.90 -4.61 -9.86
N LEU A 178 8.11 -4.98 -9.41
CA LEU A 178 9.09 -5.63 -10.27
C LEU A 178 8.59 -6.99 -10.78
N ALA A 179 8.02 -7.81 -9.91
CA ALA A 179 7.50 -9.11 -10.29
C ALA A 179 6.38 -8.99 -11.33
N TYR A 180 5.47 -8.03 -11.15
CA TYR A 180 4.42 -7.74 -12.11
C TYR A 180 4.96 -7.19 -13.44
N ALA A 181 5.99 -6.33 -13.42
CA ALA A 181 6.62 -5.84 -14.64
C ALA A 181 7.21 -7.00 -15.47
N VAL A 182 7.97 -7.87 -14.81
CA VAL A 182 8.54 -9.07 -15.45
C VAL A 182 7.44 -9.95 -16.04
N GLN A 183 6.36 -10.18 -15.29
CA GLN A 183 5.22 -10.97 -15.76
C GLN A 183 4.60 -10.38 -17.04
N TRP A 184 4.38 -9.07 -17.10
CA TRP A 184 3.82 -8.42 -18.29
C TRP A 184 4.73 -8.52 -19.51
N PHE A 185 6.04 -8.33 -19.33
CA PHE A 185 7.00 -8.48 -20.43
C PHE A 185 7.11 -9.92 -20.91
N LEU A 186 7.06 -10.91 -20.02
CA LEU A 186 7.02 -12.32 -20.39
C LEU A 186 5.77 -12.65 -21.20
N PHE A 187 4.60 -12.18 -20.80
CA PHE A 187 3.36 -12.40 -21.55
C PHE A 187 3.44 -11.76 -22.95
N ALA A 188 3.96 -10.54 -23.06
CA ALA A 188 4.16 -9.89 -24.34
C ALA A 188 5.11 -10.69 -25.26
N GLY A 189 6.23 -11.18 -24.70
CA GLY A 189 7.19 -12.00 -25.42
C GLY A 189 6.60 -13.33 -25.90
N ILE A 190 5.91 -14.05 -25.02
CA ILE A 190 5.25 -15.33 -25.34
C ILE A 190 4.19 -15.13 -26.43
N ALA A 191 3.35 -14.11 -26.32
CA ALA A 191 2.34 -13.79 -27.33
C ALA A 191 2.97 -13.50 -28.69
N GLY A 192 4.08 -12.74 -28.72
CA GLY A 192 4.83 -12.47 -29.94
C GLY A 192 5.43 -13.72 -30.57
N ILE A 193 6.02 -14.59 -29.77
CA ILE A 193 6.60 -15.87 -30.23
C ILE A 193 5.50 -16.76 -30.81
N ILE A 194 4.40 -16.98 -30.07
CA ILE A 194 3.29 -17.82 -30.53
C ILE A 194 2.71 -17.29 -31.83
N TYR A 195 2.48 -15.96 -31.91
CA TYR A 195 1.96 -15.33 -33.11
C TYR A 195 2.90 -15.52 -34.31
N THR A 196 4.19 -15.29 -34.14
CA THR A 196 5.19 -15.46 -35.17
C THR A 196 5.22 -16.89 -35.71
N ILE A 197 5.18 -17.91 -34.83
CA ILE A 197 5.11 -19.32 -35.22
C ILE A 197 3.82 -19.60 -36.00
N ALA A 198 2.68 -19.10 -35.53
CA ALA A 198 1.38 -19.32 -36.17
C ALA A 198 1.36 -18.74 -37.57
N VAL A 199 1.87 -17.53 -37.77
CA VAL A 199 1.98 -16.87 -39.09
C VAL A 199 2.91 -17.64 -40.02
N ARG A 200 4.10 -18.05 -39.53
CA ARG A 200 5.05 -18.87 -40.33
C ARG A 200 4.43 -20.17 -40.79
N ARG A 201 3.76 -20.92 -39.90
CA ARG A 201 3.07 -22.18 -40.26
C ARG A 201 1.98 -21.94 -41.28
N ARG A 202 1.16 -20.88 -41.14
CA ARG A 202 0.11 -20.54 -42.12
C ARG A 202 0.66 -20.25 -43.50
N MET A 203 1.80 -19.57 -43.58
CA MET A 203 2.44 -19.27 -44.86
C MET A 203 3.09 -20.49 -45.52
N ALA A 204 3.61 -21.42 -44.71
CA ALA A 204 4.26 -22.63 -45.18
C ALA A 204 3.28 -23.75 -45.62
N SER A 205 2.00 -23.74 -45.16
CA SER A 205 1.03 -24.78 -45.51
C SER A 205 0.69 -24.78 -46.98
N PRO A 206 0.67 -25.92 -47.71
CA PRO A 206 0.28 -26.00 -49.14
C PRO A 206 -1.19 -25.59 -49.34
N PRO A 207 -1.58 -25.16 -50.56
CA PRO A 207 -2.99 -24.90 -50.85
C PRO A 207 -3.81 -26.17 -50.72
N PRO A 208 -5.10 -26.08 -50.31
CA PRO A 208 -5.97 -27.24 -50.29
C PRO A 208 -6.08 -27.88 -51.69
N PRO A 209 -6.21 -29.25 -51.77
CA PRO A 209 -6.42 -29.89 -53.04
C PRO A 209 -7.68 -29.36 -53.72
N ALA A 210 -7.63 -29.24 -55.07
CA ALA A 210 -8.79 -28.82 -55.86
C ALA A 210 -9.96 -29.82 -55.66
N PRO A 211 -11.22 -29.33 -55.59
CA PRO A 211 -12.37 -30.23 -55.51
C PRO A 211 -12.39 -31.16 -56.73
N PRO A 212 -12.83 -32.43 -56.56
CA PRO A 212 -12.94 -33.35 -57.67
C PRO A 212 -13.90 -32.79 -58.72
N SER A 213 -13.45 -32.76 -59.99
CA SER A 213 -14.30 -32.40 -61.12
C SER A 213 -15.44 -33.42 -61.26
N SER A 214 -16.68 -32.93 -61.05
CA SER A 214 -17.90 -33.69 -61.33
C SER A 214 -18.20 -33.84 -62.81
#